data_e59bf5900421f4e0b542316e83986634
#
_entry.id   e59bf5900421f4e0b542316e83986634
#
_cell.length_a   1.000
_cell.length_b   1.000
_cell.length_c   1.000
_cell.angle_alpha   90.00
_cell.angle_beta   90.00
_cell.angle_gamma   90.00
#
_symmetry.space_group_name_H-M   'P 1'
#
loop_
_entity.id
_entity.type
_entity.pdbx_description
1 polymer ?
#
loop_
_entity_poly.entity_id
_entity_poly.type
_entity_poly.pdbx_seq_one_letter_code
_entity_poly.pdbx_strand_id
1 'polypeptide(L)'
;MLTLLIVGVMIGFSPSFAPTDVLGMEGRASRVNNQVARATSRVSNPQTTRQKTRKRKPDVIYYPTPPETVAEMLRLAKIKQGDVIYDLGSGDGRIPIAAAKQFGIRAVGIEIDPKLITEAEANARSAGVEQLVRFRNEDMFRIDVSEANVVTLYLSEKLNVLLRPKLLRELRPGARIISHDFRMGDWKPEQTVRVPWGKLYRTVYLWIVPERRKRIH
;
A
#
# COMPACT_ATOMS: atom_id res chain seq x y z
N MET A 1 0.45 1.77 -55.15
CA MET A 1 -0.86 1.21 -55.50
C MET A 1 -1.24 0.25 -54.35
N LEU A 2 -2.18 0.40 -53.53
CA LEU A 2 -3.58 0.83 -53.65
C LEU A 2 -4.03 1.42 -52.29
N THR A 3 -4.58 2.59 -52.35
CA THR A 3 -5.27 3.35 -51.32
C THR A 3 -6.64 2.70 -51.08
N LEU A 4 -7.07 2.53 -49.84
CA LEU A 4 -8.50 2.42 -49.56
C LEU A 4 -8.88 3.27 -48.34
N LEU A 5 -9.57 4.36 -48.64
CA LEU A 5 -10.26 5.27 -47.76
C LEU A 5 -11.67 4.68 -47.50
N ILE A 6 -12.10 4.61 -46.28
CA ILE A 6 -13.55 4.50 -45.98
C ILE A 6 -13.96 5.57 -45.00
N VAL A 7 -14.81 6.44 -45.53
CA VAL A 7 -15.53 7.54 -44.91
C VAL A 7 -16.93 7.05 -44.48
N GLY A 8 -17.43 7.63 -43.40
CA GLY A 8 -18.88 7.75 -43.16
C GLY A 8 -19.37 6.86 -42.01
N VAL A 9 -20.26 7.20 -41.13
CA VAL A 9 -21.38 8.13 -41.18
C VAL A 9 -21.76 8.48 -39.71
N MET A 10 -22.00 9.73 -39.46
CA MET A 10 -22.72 10.28 -38.30
C MET A 10 -24.21 9.93 -38.41
N ILE A 11 -24.80 9.43 -37.35
CA ILE A 11 -26.26 9.53 -37.17
C ILE A 11 -26.51 10.00 -35.72
N GLY A 12 -26.95 11.24 -35.62
CA GLY A 12 -27.49 11.80 -34.39
C GLY A 12 -28.93 11.37 -34.17
N PHE A 13 -29.29 11.14 -32.93
CA PHE A 13 -30.67 11.09 -32.49
C PHE A 13 -30.79 11.75 -31.12
N SER A 14 -31.34 12.94 -31.10
CA SER A 14 -31.98 13.54 -29.93
C SER A 14 -33.47 13.23 -29.97
N PRO A 15 -34.10 13.04 -28.85
CA PRO A 15 -35.43 13.58 -28.64
C PRO A 15 -35.49 14.56 -27.47
N SER A 16 -35.91 15.74 -27.80
CA SER A 16 -36.50 16.77 -26.97
C SER A 16 -37.83 16.28 -26.39
N PHE A 17 -38.08 16.50 -25.11
CA PHE A 17 -39.41 16.54 -24.54
C PHE A 17 -39.51 17.76 -23.63
N ALA A 18 -40.43 18.67 -24.01
CA ALA A 18 -40.81 19.87 -23.30
C ALA A 18 -41.98 19.59 -22.30
N PRO A 19 -42.26 20.55 -21.42
CA PRO A 19 -43.04 20.33 -20.20
C PRO A 19 -44.56 20.50 -20.40
N THR A 20 -45.35 19.81 -19.60
CA THR A 20 -46.78 20.10 -19.45
C THR A 20 -47.08 20.67 -18.07
N ASP A 21 -47.51 21.92 -18.08
CA ASP A 21 -48.25 22.59 -17.02
C ASP A 21 -49.58 21.87 -16.73
N VAL A 22 -49.92 21.71 -15.46
CA VAL A 22 -51.32 21.65 -15.01
C VAL A 22 -51.50 22.46 -13.75
N LEU A 23 -52.34 23.51 -13.90
CA LEU A 23 -52.84 24.37 -12.85
C LEU A 23 -53.76 23.66 -11.89
N GLY A 24 -53.68 24.08 -10.60
CA GLY A 24 -54.87 24.51 -9.84
C GLY A 24 -55.60 23.47 -9.04
N MET A 25 -55.58 23.63 -7.71
CA MET A 25 -56.83 23.79 -6.93
C MET A 25 -56.47 24.21 -5.49
N GLU A 26 -56.95 25.43 -5.18
CA GLU A 26 -57.08 25.95 -3.80
C GLU A 26 -58.14 25.16 -3.03
N GLY A 27 -57.99 25.02 -1.72
CA GLY A 27 -59.04 24.47 -0.92
C GLY A 27 -58.77 24.37 0.58
N ARG A 28 -58.93 25.50 1.27
CA ARG A 28 -59.48 25.65 2.63
C ARG A 28 -58.81 25.07 3.88
N ALA A 29 -58.53 26.02 4.71
CA ALA A 29 -58.17 26.00 6.13
C ALA A 29 -59.09 25.14 7.00
N SER A 30 -58.47 24.51 8.01
CA SER A 30 -59.12 24.36 9.32
C SER A 30 -58.04 24.41 10.41
N ARG A 31 -58.25 25.41 11.28
CA ARG A 31 -57.54 25.57 12.57
C ARG A 31 -58.00 24.48 13.52
N VAL A 32 -57.05 23.71 14.08
CA VAL A 32 -57.27 23.06 15.37
C VAL A 32 -56.01 23.19 16.20
N ASN A 33 -56.17 24.01 17.20
CA ASN A 33 -55.62 24.09 18.55
C ASN A 33 -54.34 23.27 18.91
N ASN A 34 -53.34 23.97 19.18
CA ASN A 34 -52.42 24.22 20.28
C ASN A 34 -52.56 23.29 21.51
N GLN A 35 -51.36 22.91 22.01
CA GLN A 35 -50.97 22.33 23.27
C GLN A 35 -50.78 20.80 23.27
N VAL A 36 -49.53 20.38 22.94
CA VAL A 36 -48.89 19.28 23.66
C VAL A 36 -47.37 19.57 23.75
N ALA A 37 -47.02 19.83 25.00
CA ALA A 37 -45.77 19.53 25.70
C ALA A 37 -44.42 19.56 24.94
N ARG A 38 -43.64 20.49 25.40
CA ARG A 38 -42.15 20.51 25.36
C ARG A 38 -41.62 19.18 25.95
N ALA A 39 -41.20 18.30 25.04
CA ALA A 39 -40.20 17.27 25.36
C ALA A 39 -38.93 17.60 24.59
N THR A 40 -38.07 18.36 25.22
CA THR A 40 -36.71 18.59 24.73
C THR A 40 -35.92 17.29 24.85
N SER A 41 -36.00 16.42 23.86
CA SER A 41 -35.03 15.37 23.70
C SER A 41 -33.72 16.02 23.23
N ARG A 42 -32.82 16.21 24.17
CA ARG A 42 -31.39 16.42 23.89
C ARG A 42 -30.89 15.19 23.10
N VAL A 43 -30.92 15.29 21.79
CA VAL A 43 -30.12 14.40 20.97
C VAL A 43 -28.69 14.79 21.27
N SER A 44 -28.05 14.07 22.18
CA SER A 44 -26.63 14.08 22.40
C SER A 44 -26.00 13.54 21.11
N ASN A 45 -25.53 14.47 20.29
CA ASN A 45 -24.65 14.20 19.15
C ASN A 45 -23.41 13.43 19.70
N PRO A 46 -23.18 12.17 19.33
CA PRO A 46 -21.96 11.51 19.70
C PRO A 46 -20.84 12.19 18.90
N GLN A 47 -20.20 13.18 19.52
CA GLN A 47 -18.92 13.67 19.05
C GLN A 47 -17.99 12.45 19.04
N THR A 48 -17.88 11.83 17.88
CA THR A 48 -16.83 10.86 17.59
C THR A 48 -15.52 11.62 17.77
N THR A 49 -14.98 11.53 18.98
CA THR A 49 -13.65 12.05 19.31
C THR A 49 -12.70 11.26 18.42
N ARG A 50 -12.41 11.82 17.24
CA ARG A 50 -11.35 11.34 16.34
C ARG A 50 -10.06 11.46 17.14
N GLN A 51 -9.73 10.42 17.91
CA GLN A 51 -8.47 10.31 18.62
C GLN A 51 -7.40 10.53 17.55
N LYS A 52 -6.76 11.69 17.63
CA LYS A 52 -5.60 12.07 16.82
C LYS A 52 -4.51 11.09 17.23
N THR A 53 -4.43 9.94 16.54
CA THR A 53 -3.40 8.94 16.79
C THR A 53 -2.07 9.65 16.66
N ARG A 54 -1.36 9.76 17.79
CA ARG A 54 -0.05 10.40 17.87
C ARG A 54 0.84 9.66 16.90
N LYS A 55 1.23 10.30 15.79
CA LYS A 55 2.11 9.70 14.79
C LYS A 55 3.40 9.29 15.51
N ARG A 56 3.73 8.01 15.41
CA ARG A 56 4.98 7.46 15.94
C ARG A 56 6.15 8.10 15.18
N LYS A 57 7.24 8.40 15.88
CA LYS A 57 8.47 8.87 15.24
C LYS A 57 9.18 7.69 14.55
N PRO A 58 10.03 7.95 13.52
CA PRO A 58 10.89 6.94 12.94
C PRO A 58 11.74 6.25 14.00
N ASP A 59 11.84 4.91 13.93
CA ASP A 59 12.65 4.10 14.85
C ASP A 59 14.12 4.02 14.45
N VAL A 60 14.43 4.31 13.18
CA VAL A 60 15.77 4.28 12.59
C VAL A 60 16.01 5.54 11.76
N ILE A 61 17.27 5.94 11.67
CA ILE A 61 17.69 6.99 10.73
C ILE A 61 17.62 6.40 9.32
N TYR A 62 17.00 7.14 8.39
CA TYR A 62 16.98 6.76 7.00
C TYR A 62 18.39 6.69 6.42
N TYR A 63 18.74 5.53 5.90
CA TYR A 63 19.95 5.30 5.12
C TYR A 63 19.59 4.51 3.85
N PRO A 64 19.91 5.02 2.65
CA PRO A 64 19.46 4.38 1.42
C PRO A 64 20.22 3.10 1.11
N THR A 65 19.52 2.04 0.69
CA THR A 65 20.13 0.81 0.18
C THR A 65 20.86 1.09 -1.13
N PRO A 66 22.14 0.69 -1.29
CA PRO A 66 22.87 0.87 -2.55
C PRO A 66 22.19 0.17 -3.73
N PRO A 67 22.28 0.71 -4.97
CA PRO A 67 21.61 0.13 -6.15
C PRO A 67 21.96 -1.32 -6.41
N GLU A 68 23.24 -1.71 -6.25
CA GLU A 68 23.71 -3.08 -6.44
C GLU A 68 23.08 -4.03 -5.40
N THR A 69 22.87 -3.54 -4.18
CA THR A 69 22.20 -4.30 -3.11
C THR A 69 20.71 -4.44 -3.41
N VAL A 70 20.05 -3.38 -3.92
CA VAL A 70 18.66 -3.46 -4.39
C VAL A 70 18.51 -4.51 -5.48
N ALA A 71 19.39 -4.49 -6.48
CA ALA A 71 19.38 -5.47 -7.57
C ALA A 71 19.52 -6.91 -7.04
N GLU A 72 20.42 -7.13 -6.07
CA GLU A 72 20.62 -8.44 -5.48
C GLU A 72 19.43 -8.88 -4.59
N MET A 73 18.82 -7.97 -3.85
CA MET A 73 17.60 -8.24 -3.08
C MET A 73 16.47 -8.73 -3.99
N LEU A 74 16.26 -8.05 -5.11
CA LEU A 74 15.23 -8.41 -6.09
C LEU A 74 15.55 -9.72 -6.82
N ARG A 75 16.82 -9.97 -7.17
CA ARG A 75 17.28 -11.23 -7.75
C ARG A 75 17.04 -12.41 -6.80
N LEU A 76 17.41 -12.24 -5.53
CA LEU A 76 17.27 -13.26 -4.50
C LEU A 76 15.79 -13.55 -4.19
N ALA A 77 14.94 -12.54 -4.29
CA ALA A 77 13.49 -12.66 -4.14
C ALA A 77 12.85 -13.57 -5.20
N LYS A 78 13.50 -13.82 -6.33
CA LYS A 78 12.98 -14.61 -7.46
C LYS A 78 11.55 -14.18 -7.81
N ILE A 79 11.40 -12.89 -8.08
CA ILE A 79 10.11 -12.26 -8.35
C ILE A 79 9.45 -12.91 -9.57
N LYS A 80 8.15 -13.19 -9.47
CA LYS A 80 7.32 -13.79 -10.51
C LYS A 80 6.25 -12.79 -10.97
N GLN A 81 5.75 -12.99 -12.18
CA GLN A 81 4.57 -12.27 -12.65
C GLN A 81 3.40 -12.48 -11.69
N GLY A 82 2.71 -11.39 -11.33
CA GLY A 82 1.61 -11.40 -10.37
C GLY A 82 2.01 -11.33 -8.90
N ASP A 83 3.31 -11.37 -8.58
CA ASP A 83 3.76 -11.08 -7.20
C ASP A 83 3.41 -9.64 -6.79
N VAL A 84 3.20 -9.45 -5.49
CA VAL A 84 3.07 -8.16 -4.85
C VAL A 84 4.21 -8.01 -3.86
N ILE A 85 4.99 -6.95 -3.98
CA ILE A 85 6.08 -6.64 -3.05
C ILE A 85 5.65 -5.56 -2.05
N TYR A 86 5.98 -5.76 -0.79
CA TYR A 86 5.86 -4.77 0.28
C TYR A 86 7.25 -4.41 0.81
N ASP A 87 7.58 -3.13 0.85
CA ASP A 87 8.82 -2.61 1.43
C ASP A 87 8.51 -1.87 2.73
N LEU A 88 8.94 -2.43 3.85
CA LEU A 88 8.63 -1.90 5.18
C LEU A 88 9.76 -0.99 5.67
N GLY A 89 9.48 0.30 5.77
CA GLY A 89 10.47 1.36 5.91
C GLY A 89 11.03 1.74 4.54
N SER A 90 10.15 2.08 3.60
CA SER A 90 10.52 2.20 2.19
C SER A 90 11.38 3.43 1.85
N GLY A 91 11.53 4.38 2.78
CA GLY A 91 12.32 5.58 2.55
C GLY A 91 11.89 6.33 1.29
N ASP A 92 12.83 6.60 0.41
CA ASP A 92 12.63 7.28 -0.88
C ASP A 92 11.99 6.40 -1.97
N GLY A 93 11.57 5.18 -1.62
CA GLY A 93 10.85 4.27 -2.51
C GLY A 93 11.70 3.49 -3.51
N ARG A 94 13.04 3.52 -3.40
CA ARG A 94 13.94 2.92 -4.40
C ARG A 94 13.72 1.44 -4.65
N ILE A 95 13.43 0.64 -3.62
CA ILE A 95 13.21 -0.81 -3.76
C ILE A 95 11.89 -1.10 -4.48
N PRO A 96 10.72 -0.59 -4.05
CA PRO A 96 9.47 -0.82 -4.76
C PRO A 96 9.46 -0.24 -6.18
N ILE A 97 10.11 0.91 -6.42
CA ILE A 97 10.26 1.50 -7.75
C ILE A 97 11.09 0.60 -8.66
N ALA A 98 12.23 0.09 -8.16
CA ALA A 98 13.07 -0.83 -8.92
C ALA A 98 12.34 -2.14 -9.25
N ALA A 99 11.58 -2.69 -8.30
CA ALA A 99 10.77 -3.88 -8.51
C ALA A 99 9.69 -3.67 -9.60
N ALA A 100 8.93 -2.58 -9.51
CA ALA A 100 7.92 -2.24 -10.49
C ALA A 100 8.52 -2.02 -11.89
N LYS A 101 9.64 -1.28 -11.97
CA LYS A 101 10.32 -0.99 -13.24
C LYS A 101 10.89 -2.24 -13.91
N GLN A 102 11.48 -3.13 -13.12
CA GLN A 102 12.18 -4.31 -13.66
C GLN A 102 11.22 -5.46 -14.00
N PHE A 103 10.16 -5.66 -13.20
CA PHE A 103 9.31 -6.84 -13.30
C PHE A 103 7.85 -6.53 -13.68
N GLY A 104 7.46 -5.26 -13.76
CA GLY A 104 6.07 -4.88 -14.07
C GLY A 104 5.06 -5.31 -13.01
N ILE A 105 5.47 -5.48 -11.76
CA ILE A 105 4.63 -5.96 -10.67
C ILE A 105 4.13 -4.81 -9.78
N ARG A 106 3.07 -5.09 -9.02
CA ARG A 106 2.59 -4.17 -7.98
C ARG A 106 3.57 -4.09 -6.81
N ALA A 107 3.83 -2.87 -6.35
CA ALA A 107 4.70 -2.62 -5.22
C ALA A 107 4.06 -1.64 -4.23
N VAL A 108 4.26 -1.87 -2.94
CA VAL A 108 3.74 -1.03 -1.86
C VAL A 108 4.89 -0.66 -0.93
N GLY A 109 5.15 0.64 -0.78
CA GLY A 109 6.09 1.17 0.20
C GLY A 109 5.36 1.66 1.45
N ILE A 110 5.81 1.25 2.62
CA ILE A 110 5.30 1.69 3.91
C ILE A 110 6.37 2.54 4.59
N GLU A 111 6.04 3.78 4.87
CA GLU A 111 6.98 4.73 5.47
C GLU A 111 6.24 5.62 6.47
N ILE A 112 6.89 5.89 7.61
CA ILE A 112 6.30 6.67 8.69
C ILE A 112 6.58 8.17 8.55
N ASP A 113 7.67 8.53 7.84
CA ASP A 113 8.00 9.93 7.56
C ASP A 113 7.25 10.44 6.32
N PRO A 114 6.33 11.41 6.49
CA PRO A 114 5.57 11.95 5.35
C PRO A 114 6.44 12.69 4.32
N LYS A 115 7.64 13.15 4.70
CA LYS A 115 8.56 13.80 3.75
C LYS A 115 9.13 12.77 2.78
N LEU A 116 9.53 11.60 3.29
CA LEU A 116 10.01 10.50 2.47
C LEU A 116 8.90 9.92 1.57
N ILE A 117 7.65 9.89 2.02
CA ILE A 117 6.51 9.55 1.16
C ILE A 117 6.41 10.49 -0.04
N THR A 118 6.48 11.81 0.20
CA THR A 118 6.43 12.80 -0.89
C THR A 118 7.57 12.62 -1.88
N GLU A 119 8.77 12.35 -1.38
CA GLU A 119 9.94 12.06 -2.20
C GLU A 119 9.77 10.77 -3.02
N ALA A 120 9.32 9.69 -2.36
CA ALA A 120 9.08 8.40 -3.01
C ALA A 120 8.03 8.49 -4.13
N GLU A 121 6.95 9.24 -3.92
CA GLU A 121 5.94 9.49 -4.96
C GLU A 121 6.51 10.28 -6.15
N ALA A 122 7.36 11.27 -5.90
CA ALA A 122 8.04 12.02 -6.95
C ALA A 122 9.00 11.11 -7.74
N ASN A 123 9.75 10.26 -7.04
CA ASN A 123 10.66 9.29 -7.65
C ASN A 123 9.90 8.27 -8.52
N ALA A 124 8.75 7.77 -8.07
CA ALA A 124 7.92 6.85 -8.85
C ALA A 124 7.40 7.48 -10.14
N ARG A 125 6.93 8.74 -10.08
CA ARG A 125 6.53 9.51 -11.27
C ARG A 125 7.71 9.69 -12.23
N SER A 126 8.87 10.10 -11.73
CA SER A 126 10.08 10.27 -12.55
C SER A 126 10.53 8.97 -13.21
N ALA A 127 10.29 7.83 -12.56
CA ALA A 127 10.59 6.52 -13.10
C ALA A 127 9.50 5.97 -14.04
N GLY A 128 8.34 6.62 -14.16
CA GLY A 128 7.20 6.20 -15.00
C GLY A 128 6.51 4.94 -14.48
N VAL A 129 6.51 4.71 -13.16
CA VAL A 129 5.91 3.51 -12.54
C VAL A 129 4.85 3.83 -11.48
N GLU A 130 4.37 5.05 -11.41
CA GLU A 130 3.38 5.51 -10.42
C GLU A 130 2.05 4.72 -10.48
N GLN A 131 1.75 4.06 -11.58
CA GLN A 131 0.58 3.20 -11.73
C GLN A 131 0.75 1.84 -11.03
N LEU A 132 1.99 1.41 -10.83
CA LEU A 132 2.35 0.12 -10.24
C LEU A 132 2.75 0.23 -8.76
N VAL A 133 3.19 1.43 -8.33
CA VAL A 133 3.71 1.65 -6.99
C VAL A 133 2.76 2.50 -6.16
N ARG A 134 2.53 2.08 -4.92
CA ARG A 134 1.79 2.90 -3.95
C ARG A 134 2.62 3.09 -2.69
N PHE A 135 2.62 4.31 -2.16
CA PHE A 135 3.24 4.61 -0.87
C PHE A 135 2.17 4.93 0.16
N ARG A 136 2.36 4.42 1.39
CA ARG A 136 1.43 4.59 2.50
C ARG A 136 2.16 5.17 3.70
N ASN A 137 1.72 6.35 4.17
CA ASN A 137 2.28 6.95 5.39
C ASN A 137 1.67 6.30 6.62
N GLU A 138 2.16 5.11 6.95
CA GLU A 138 1.62 4.26 8.01
C GLU A 138 2.72 3.59 8.84
N ASP A 139 2.33 3.09 10.01
CA ASP A 139 3.21 2.29 10.87
C ASP A 139 3.23 0.83 10.39
N MET A 140 4.41 0.35 9.99
CA MET A 140 4.63 -1.02 9.49
C MET A 140 4.17 -2.13 10.45
N PHE A 141 4.06 -1.84 11.75
CA PHE A 141 3.55 -2.80 12.74
C PHE A 141 2.03 -2.93 12.72
N ARG A 142 1.31 -1.98 12.08
CA ARG A 142 -0.16 -1.91 12.10
C ARG A 142 -0.82 -2.26 10.78
N ILE A 143 -0.09 -2.15 9.66
CA ILE A 143 -0.63 -2.46 8.33
C ILE A 143 -0.84 -3.96 8.16
N ASP A 144 -1.80 -4.34 7.35
CA ASP A 144 -1.97 -5.72 6.88
C ASP A 144 -1.01 -5.99 5.70
N VAL A 145 -0.22 -7.06 5.80
CA VAL A 145 0.74 -7.51 4.77
C VAL A 145 0.33 -8.83 4.11
N SER A 146 -0.87 -9.31 4.34
CA SER A 146 -1.33 -10.64 3.94
C SER A 146 -1.37 -10.86 2.42
N GLU A 147 -1.49 -9.80 1.62
CA GLU A 147 -1.42 -9.89 0.16
C GLU A 147 0.01 -10.00 -0.39
N ALA A 148 1.03 -9.68 0.43
CA ALA A 148 2.40 -9.68 -0.03
C ALA A 148 2.92 -11.09 -0.35
N ASN A 149 3.55 -11.22 -1.51
CA ASN A 149 4.33 -12.39 -1.90
C ASN A 149 5.80 -12.22 -1.53
N VAL A 150 6.26 -10.95 -1.48
CA VAL A 150 7.62 -10.58 -1.12
C VAL A 150 7.56 -9.41 -0.14
N VAL A 151 8.35 -9.50 0.93
CA VAL A 151 8.58 -8.40 1.87
C VAL A 151 10.05 -8.04 1.87
N THR A 152 10.38 -6.76 1.73
CA THR A 152 11.75 -6.24 1.83
C THR A 152 11.92 -5.39 3.09
N LEU A 153 13.12 -5.47 3.68
CA LEU A 153 13.46 -4.82 4.94
C LEU A 153 14.88 -4.23 4.87
N TYR A 154 15.02 -2.98 5.30
CA TYR A 154 16.31 -2.42 5.69
C TYR A 154 16.15 -1.57 6.95
N LEU A 155 16.07 -2.19 8.10
CA LEU A 155 15.69 -1.55 9.36
C LEU A 155 16.79 -1.66 10.45
N SER A 156 16.65 -2.66 11.30
CA SER A 156 17.63 -3.11 12.30
C SER A 156 17.26 -4.53 12.74
N GLU A 157 18.19 -5.27 13.30
CA GLU A 157 17.90 -6.61 13.81
C GLU A 157 16.79 -6.61 14.86
N LYS A 158 16.79 -5.62 15.76
CA LYS A 158 15.75 -5.46 16.77
C LYS A 158 14.36 -5.30 16.14
N LEU A 159 14.23 -4.46 15.12
CA LEU A 159 12.94 -4.25 14.45
C LEU A 159 12.52 -5.46 13.64
N ASN A 160 13.46 -6.14 12.97
CA ASN A 160 13.18 -7.38 12.25
C ASN A 160 12.66 -8.48 13.19
N VAL A 161 13.26 -8.62 14.37
CA VAL A 161 12.79 -9.56 15.41
C VAL A 161 11.40 -9.20 15.92
N LEU A 162 11.10 -7.90 16.10
CA LEU A 162 9.77 -7.45 16.50
C LEU A 162 8.71 -7.66 15.40
N LEU A 163 9.08 -7.51 14.12
CA LEU A 163 8.20 -7.75 12.97
C LEU A 163 7.95 -9.24 12.70
N ARG A 164 8.90 -10.10 13.01
CA ARG A 164 8.86 -11.54 12.70
C ARG A 164 7.54 -12.23 13.08
N PRO A 165 6.98 -12.08 14.29
CA PRO A 165 5.71 -12.71 14.64
C PRO A 165 4.53 -12.27 13.76
N LYS A 166 4.50 -10.98 13.41
CA LYS A 166 3.49 -10.42 12.50
C LYS A 166 3.64 -11.02 11.10
N LEU A 167 4.85 -11.02 10.54
CA LEU A 167 5.13 -11.55 9.21
C LEU A 167 4.77 -13.04 9.12
N LEU A 168 5.14 -13.84 10.11
CA LEU A 168 4.80 -15.27 10.17
C LEU A 168 3.29 -15.51 10.31
N ARG A 169 2.55 -14.62 10.96
CA ARG A 169 1.10 -14.74 11.13
C ARG A 169 0.33 -14.32 9.88
N GLU A 170 0.76 -13.26 9.21
CA GLU A 170 -0.03 -12.62 8.15
C GLU A 170 0.36 -13.10 6.74
N LEU A 171 1.64 -13.32 6.50
CA LEU A 171 2.11 -13.78 5.19
C LEU A 171 1.67 -15.23 4.91
N ARG A 172 1.46 -15.53 3.63
CA ARG A 172 1.17 -16.89 3.18
C ARG A 172 2.41 -17.76 3.23
N PRO A 173 2.27 -19.07 3.47
CA PRO A 173 3.37 -20.01 3.26
C PRO A 173 4.00 -19.84 1.87
N GLY A 174 5.32 -19.92 1.82
CA GLY A 174 6.09 -19.68 0.59
C GLY A 174 6.35 -18.21 0.27
N ALA A 175 5.78 -17.25 1.01
CA ALA A 175 6.16 -15.84 0.89
C ALA A 175 7.64 -15.65 1.25
N ARG A 176 8.27 -14.71 0.56
CA ARG A 176 9.72 -14.45 0.66
C ARG A 176 9.95 -13.16 1.44
N ILE A 177 10.85 -13.22 2.43
CA ILE A 177 11.26 -12.06 3.20
C ILE A 177 12.75 -11.83 2.91
N ILE A 178 13.08 -10.64 2.41
CA ILE A 178 14.44 -10.26 2.07
C ILE A 178 14.87 -9.12 2.99
N SER A 179 16.02 -9.28 3.66
CA SER A 179 16.56 -8.22 4.52
C SER A 179 17.98 -7.85 4.12
N HIS A 180 18.23 -6.54 4.07
CA HIS A 180 19.55 -5.95 3.89
C HIS A 180 20.24 -5.82 5.25
N ASP A 181 21.43 -6.36 5.38
CA ASP A 181 22.36 -6.34 6.52
C ASP A 181 21.86 -6.95 7.85
N PHE A 182 20.56 -6.98 8.12
CA PHE A 182 20.04 -7.35 9.44
C PHE A 182 19.29 -8.67 9.44
N ARG A 183 19.59 -9.52 10.42
CA ARG A 183 18.93 -10.80 10.62
C ARG A 183 17.57 -10.66 11.30
N MET A 184 16.88 -11.80 11.45
CA MET A 184 15.65 -11.96 12.22
C MET A 184 15.89 -12.77 13.52
N GLY A 185 16.94 -12.40 14.26
CA GLY A 185 17.36 -13.12 15.45
C GLY A 185 17.84 -14.55 15.13
N ASP A 186 17.29 -15.53 15.84
CA ASP A 186 17.60 -16.96 15.72
C ASP A 186 17.00 -17.66 14.51
N TRP A 187 16.09 -17.02 13.77
CA TRP A 187 15.53 -17.61 12.55
C TRP A 187 16.59 -17.65 11.46
N LYS A 188 17.05 -18.86 11.14
CA LYS A 188 18.08 -19.08 10.14
C LYS A 188 17.56 -18.72 8.76
N PRO A 189 18.30 -17.90 7.98
CA PRO A 189 17.92 -17.60 6.60
C PRO A 189 18.09 -18.84 5.71
N GLU A 190 17.24 -18.95 4.69
CA GLU A 190 17.35 -19.95 3.61
C GLU A 190 18.60 -19.70 2.75
N GLN A 191 18.87 -18.42 2.48
CA GLN A 191 20.03 -17.99 1.72
C GLN A 191 20.64 -16.72 2.32
N THR A 192 21.97 -16.60 2.15
CA THR A 192 22.74 -15.41 2.53
C THR A 192 23.70 -15.09 1.39
N VAL A 193 23.67 -13.85 0.91
CA VAL A 193 24.56 -13.39 -0.16
C VAL A 193 25.30 -12.13 0.28
N ARG A 194 26.59 -12.06 -0.06
CA ARG A 194 27.43 -10.88 0.19
C ARG A 194 27.57 -10.08 -1.11
N VAL A 195 27.20 -8.82 -1.07
CA VAL A 195 27.26 -7.88 -2.20
C VAL A 195 28.46 -6.96 -1.98
N PRO A 196 29.43 -6.90 -2.90
CA PRO A 196 30.55 -5.96 -2.79
C PRO A 196 30.08 -4.51 -2.70
N TRP A 197 30.68 -3.74 -1.81
CA TRP A 197 30.40 -2.31 -1.63
C TRP A 197 31.70 -1.58 -1.27
N GLY A 198 32.38 -1.07 -2.27
CA GLY A 198 33.74 -0.55 -2.12
C GLY A 198 34.71 -1.61 -1.57
N LYS A 199 35.37 -1.32 -0.45
CA LYS A 199 36.24 -2.27 0.27
C LYS A 199 35.48 -3.17 1.26
N LEU A 200 34.17 -3.00 1.40
CA LEU A 200 33.29 -3.70 2.32
C LEU A 200 32.30 -4.58 1.55
N TYR A 201 31.42 -5.21 2.32
CA TYR A 201 30.30 -5.99 1.78
C TYR A 201 29.03 -5.59 2.49
N ARG A 202 27.92 -5.60 1.75
CA ARG A 202 26.56 -5.65 2.28
C ARG A 202 26.11 -7.09 2.29
N THR A 203 25.22 -7.43 3.19
CA THR A 203 24.68 -8.78 3.27
C THR A 203 23.19 -8.78 2.98
N VAL A 204 22.76 -9.67 2.12
CA VAL A 204 21.33 -9.87 1.81
C VAL A 204 20.93 -11.24 2.31
N TYR A 205 19.85 -11.30 3.08
CA TYR A 205 19.27 -12.50 3.64
C TYR A 205 17.93 -12.80 3.03
N LEU A 206 17.64 -14.07 2.78
CA LEU A 206 16.32 -14.55 2.36
C LEU A 206 15.77 -15.52 3.39
N TRP A 207 14.51 -15.34 3.76
CA TRP A 207 13.70 -16.33 4.46
C TRP A 207 12.47 -16.67 3.63
N ILE A 208 12.04 -17.93 3.74
CA ILE A 208 10.77 -18.40 3.18
C ILE A 208 9.83 -18.67 4.35
N VAL A 209 8.62 -18.10 4.28
CA VAL A 209 7.59 -18.32 5.28
C VAL A 209 7.20 -19.81 5.27
N PRO A 210 7.33 -20.52 6.40
CA PRO A 210 7.09 -21.96 6.44
C PRO A 210 5.60 -22.30 6.31
N GLU A 211 5.31 -23.55 5.92
CA GLU A 211 3.98 -24.11 5.99
C GLU A 211 3.42 -24.07 7.42
N ARG A 212 2.17 -23.69 7.56
CA ARG A 212 1.49 -23.74 8.87
C ARG A 212 1.20 -25.18 9.22
N ARG A 213 1.76 -25.68 10.30
CA ARG A 213 1.41 -27.02 10.80
C ARG A 213 -0.10 -27.06 11.03
N LYS A 214 -0.81 -27.98 10.34
CA LYS A 214 -2.19 -28.30 10.67
C LYS A 214 -2.23 -28.74 12.12
N ARG A 215 -3.00 -28.04 12.98
CA ARG A 215 -3.33 -28.60 14.30
C ARG A 215 -4.17 -29.84 14.02
N ILE A 216 -3.61 -31.00 14.31
CA ILE A 216 -4.36 -32.27 14.39
C ILE A 216 -5.12 -32.15 15.72
N HIS A 217 -6.43 -31.99 15.62
CA HIS A 217 -7.36 -32.03 16.77
C HIS A 217 -7.69 -33.46 17.09
#